data_504663e39677772068bbb1174baf2468
#
_entry.id   504663e39677772068bbb1174baf2468
#
_cell.length_a   1.000
_cell.length_b   1.000
_cell.length_c   1.000
_cell.angle_alpha   90.00
_cell.angle_beta   90.00
_cell.angle_gamma   90.00
#
_symmetry.space_group_name_H-M   'P 1'
#
loop_
_entity.id
_entity.type
_entity.pdbx_description
1 polymer ?
#
loop_
_entity_poly.entity_id
_entity_poly.type
_entity_poly.pdbx_seq_one_letter_code
_entity_poly.pdbx_strand_id
1 'polypeptide(L)'
;MKLRDRMARKRSETMQENRVKLIAAARKTFAERGYSAASMDELTADVGLTRGALYHNFGDKRGLLAAVVDQIDTEMAVRAQEIGARAGSDWQGLLAEGAAYIEMALNPEVQRIVLLDGPAVLGDPSQWPSQNNCLQVTKSTVERLIAQGILKPLDAEAAARLLSGAALNAALWIAASEDPQSVMPKAVEAFHALAAGLLAERS
;
A
#
# COMPACT_ATOMS: atom_id res chain seq x y z
N MET A 1 42.28 5.64 -4.03
CA MET A 1 40.90 5.58 -4.55
C MET A 1 40.19 4.29 -4.18
N LYS A 2 40.70 3.10 -4.55
CA LYS A 2 40.04 1.79 -4.31
C LYS A 2 39.69 1.43 -2.84
N LEU A 3 40.46 1.85 -1.83
CA LEU A 3 40.20 1.50 -0.42
C LEU A 3 39.05 2.31 0.17
N ARG A 4 38.94 3.59 -0.12
CA ARG A 4 37.81 4.45 0.27
C ARG A 4 36.48 3.97 -0.30
N ASP A 5 36.48 3.58 -1.59
CA ASP A 5 35.29 3.09 -2.28
C ASP A 5 34.80 1.76 -1.68
N ARG A 6 35.74 0.86 -1.30
CA ARG A 6 35.40 -0.41 -0.63
C ARG A 6 34.83 -0.20 0.76
N MET A 7 35.37 0.74 1.53
CA MET A 7 34.84 1.09 2.86
C MET A 7 33.45 1.76 2.78
N ALA A 8 33.25 2.65 1.82
CA ALA A 8 31.95 3.29 1.58
C ALA A 8 30.88 2.26 1.19
N ARG A 9 31.22 1.33 0.30
CA ARG A 9 30.33 0.25 -0.14
C ARG A 9 29.95 -0.67 1.05
N LYS A 10 30.91 -1.11 1.85
CA LYS A 10 30.66 -1.95 3.02
C LYS A 10 29.76 -1.24 4.05
N ARG A 11 29.96 0.07 4.24
CA ARG A 11 29.11 0.88 5.13
C ARG A 11 27.68 1.01 4.62
N SER A 12 27.50 1.16 3.31
CA SER A 12 26.17 1.18 2.67
C SER A 12 25.46 -0.18 2.78
N GLU A 13 26.18 -1.28 2.56
CA GLU A 13 25.66 -2.64 2.71
C GLU A 13 25.18 -2.89 4.15
N THR A 14 26.01 -2.57 5.16
CA THR A 14 25.63 -2.69 6.57
C THR A 14 24.42 -1.83 6.94
N MET A 15 24.34 -0.62 6.39
CA MET A 15 23.22 0.29 6.63
C MET A 15 21.91 -0.29 6.05
N GLN A 16 21.97 -0.87 4.86
CA GLN A 16 20.83 -1.51 4.23
C GLN A 16 20.37 -2.76 5.00
N GLU A 17 21.32 -3.59 5.46
CA GLU A 17 21.01 -4.75 6.32
C GLU A 17 20.31 -4.34 7.62
N ASN A 18 20.81 -3.28 8.28
CA ASN A 18 20.22 -2.74 9.50
C ASN A 18 18.81 -2.19 9.24
N ARG A 19 18.61 -1.51 8.11
CA ARG A 19 17.30 -1.00 7.68
C ARG A 19 16.28 -2.13 7.55
N VAL A 20 16.64 -3.22 6.86
CA VAL A 20 15.78 -4.39 6.67
C VAL A 20 15.42 -5.03 8.01
N LYS A 21 16.40 -5.22 8.91
CA LYS A 21 16.16 -5.78 10.25
C LYS A 21 15.20 -4.94 11.08
N LEU A 22 15.38 -3.61 11.08
CA LEU A 22 14.53 -2.68 11.82
C LEU A 22 13.10 -2.65 11.28
N ILE A 23 12.92 -2.66 9.96
CA ILE A 23 11.59 -2.73 9.35
C ILE A 23 10.89 -4.04 9.73
N ALA A 24 11.58 -5.18 9.66
CA ALA A 24 10.99 -6.48 10.00
C ALA A 24 10.56 -6.56 11.47
N ALA A 25 11.40 -6.09 12.40
CA ALA A 25 11.06 -6.04 13.83
C ALA A 25 9.88 -5.08 14.10
N ALA A 26 9.91 -3.89 13.49
CA ALA A 26 8.84 -2.91 13.64
C ALA A 26 7.51 -3.42 13.08
N ARG A 27 7.53 -4.04 11.89
CA ARG A 27 6.35 -4.64 11.27
C ARG A 27 5.68 -5.64 12.20
N LYS A 28 6.45 -6.58 12.77
CA LYS A 28 5.96 -7.54 13.76
C LYS A 28 5.36 -6.84 14.98
N THR A 29 6.10 -5.93 15.60
CA THR A 29 5.66 -5.26 16.83
C THR A 29 4.44 -4.38 16.60
N PHE A 30 4.37 -3.66 15.47
CA PHE A 30 3.21 -2.82 15.13
C PHE A 30 1.97 -3.69 14.85
N ALA A 31 2.11 -4.83 14.19
CA ALA A 31 1.01 -5.76 13.98
C ALA A 31 0.46 -6.32 15.31
N GLU A 32 1.35 -6.73 16.23
CA GLU A 32 0.96 -7.37 17.48
C GLU A 32 0.44 -6.37 18.52
N ARG A 33 1.09 -5.21 18.68
CA ARG A 33 0.85 -4.26 19.78
C ARG A 33 0.31 -2.89 19.33
N GLY A 34 0.39 -2.58 18.03
CA GLY A 34 0.11 -1.28 17.45
C GLY A 34 1.24 -0.26 17.63
N TYR A 35 1.14 0.81 16.85
CA TYR A 35 2.16 1.87 16.84
C TYR A 35 2.38 2.49 18.22
N SER A 36 1.31 2.88 18.93
CA SER A 36 1.42 3.64 20.18
C SER A 36 2.18 2.89 21.27
N ALA A 37 1.95 1.57 21.42
CA ALA A 37 2.55 0.72 22.45
C ALA A 37 3.97 0.25 22.12
N ALA A 38 4.42 0.35 20.87
CA ALA A 38 5.76 -0.08 20.48
C ALA A 38 6.85 0.85 21.04
N SER A 39 7.80 0.26 21.76
CA SER A 39 8.98 0.97 22.29
C SER A 39 10.14 0.91 21.31
N MET A 40 10.80 2.07 21.08
CA MET A 40 11.99 2.13 20.23
C MET A 40 13.19 1.37 20.83
N ASP A 41 13.27 1.27 22.16
CA ASP A 41 14.31 0.53 22.84
C ASP A 41 14.14 -0.98 22.64
N GLU A 42 12.90 -1.47 22.79
CA GLU A 42 12.58 -2.88 22.52
C GLU A 42 12.85 -3.24 21.04
N LEU A 43 12.36 -2.43 20.09
CA LEU A 43 12.57 -2.65 18.66
C LEU A 43 14.04 -2.75 18.27
N THR A 44 14.91 -1.93 18.89
CA THR A 44 16.35 -1.97 18.59
C THR A 44 17.06 -3.11 19.28
N ALA A 45 16.67 -3.44 20.53
CA ALA A 45 17.22 -4.55 21.29
C ALA A 45 16.91 -5.89 20.63
N ASP A 46 15.70 -6.11 20.14
CA ASP A 46 15.26 -7.35 19.48
C ASP A 46 16.12 -7.73 18.26
N VAL A 47 16.73 -6.76 17.60
CA VAL A 47 17.57 -6.97 16.42
C VAL A 47 19.07 -6.73 16.67
N GLY A 48 19.46 -6.50 17.93
CA GLY A 48 20.85 -6.25 18.31
C GLY A 48 21.42 -4.94 17.78
N LEU A 49 20.57 -3.92 17.60
CA LEU A 49 20.94 -2.60 17.10
C LEU A 49 20.78 -1.53 18.19
N THR A 50 21.36 -0.36 17.97
CA THR A 50 21.26 0.78 18.87
C THR A 50 20.15 1.74 18.45
N ARG A 51 19.65 2.54 19.39
CA ARG A 51 18.77 3.69 19.06
C ARG A 51 19.37 4.61 17.99
N GLY A 52 20.67 4.86 18.07
CA GLY A 52 21.39 5.65 17.07
C GLY A 52 21.28 5.09 15.66
N ALA A 53 21.30 3.76 15.50
CA ALA A 53 21.08 3.12 14.20
C ALA A 53 19.66 3.35 13.69
N LEU A 54 18.65 3.30 14.55
CA LEU A 54 17.26 3.60 14.19
C LEU A 54 17.09 5.05 13.75
N TYR A 55 17.58 6.00 14.56
CA TYR A 55 17.52 7.43 14.21
C TYR A 55 18.26 7.75 12.90
N HIS A 56 19.40 7.11 12.68
CA HIS A 56 20.17 7.31 11.44
C HIS A 56 19.43 6.81 10.19
N ASN A 57 18.66 5.71 10.30
CA ASN A 57 17.95 5.11 9.18
C ASN A 57 16.57 5.73 8.91
N PHE A 58 15.87 6.20 9.94
CA PHE A 58 14.44 6.57 9.83
C PHE A 58 14.13 7.94 10.44
N GLY A 59 15.07 8.58 11.13
CA GLY A 59 14.85 9.84 11.85
C GLY A 59 14.13 9.65 13.19
N ASP A 60 13.00 8.96 13.19
CA ASP A 60 12.19 8.72 14.38
C ASP A 60 11.28 7.50 14.21
N LYS A 61 10.41 7.24 15.21
CA LYS A 61 9.41 6.16 15.17
C LYS A 61 8.38 6.36 14.05
N ARG A 62 8.05 7.62 13.73
CA ARG A 62 7.13 7.96 12.65
C ARG A 62 7.73 7.61 11.28
N GLY A 63 9.00 7.94 11.07
CA GLY A 63 9.71 7.55 9.84
C GLY A 63 9.88 6.04 9.70
N LEU A 64 10.06 5.31 10.81
CA LEU A 64 10.06 3.85 10.79
C LEU A 64 8.67 3.29 10.41
N LEU A 65 7.59 3.84 10.97
CA LEU A 65 6.22 3.45 10.56
C LEU A 65 5.99 3.73 9.07
N ALA A 66 6.41 4.88 8.57
CA ALA A 66 6.29 5.21 7.15
C ALA A 66 6.99 4.18 6.25
N ALA A 67 8.17 3.70 6.66
CA ALA A 67 8.90 2.68 5.91
C ALA A 67 8.20 1.30 5.97
N VAL A 68 7.56 0.95 7.10
CA VAL A 68 6.79 -0.28 7.24
C VAL A 68 5.51 -0.22 6.39
N VAL A 69 4.80 0.90 6.43
CA VAL A 69 3.60 1.14 5.61
C VAL A 69 3.94 1.06 4.12
N ASP A 70 5.01 1.74 3.67
CA ASP A 70 5.45 1.73 2.28
C ASP A 70 5.78 0.30 1.79
N GLN A 71 6.42 -0.50 2.64
CA GLN A 71 6.71 -1.91 2.31
C GLN A 71 5.41 -2.71 2.15
N ILE A 72 4.48 -2.64 3.11
CA ILE A 72 3.23 -3.42 3.07
C ILE A 72 2.37 -2.97 1.89
N ASP A 73 2.23 -1.68 1.67
CA ASP A 73 1.43 -1.13 0.58
C ASP A 73 2.01 -1.51 -0.80
N THR A 74 3.35 -1.53 -0.92
CA THR A 74 4.02 -2.05 -2.13
C THR A 74 3.75 -3.53 -2.35
N GLU A 75 3.80 -4.36 -1.30
CA GLU A 75 3.46 -5.78 -1.37
C GLU A 75 2.00 -6.00 -1.78
N MET A 76 1.08 -5.19 -1.25
CA MET A 76 -0.34 -5.20 -1.64
C MET A 76 -0.51 -4.85 -3.12
N ALA A 77 0.16 -3.80 -3.60
CA ALA A 77 0.10 -3.37 -4.98
C ALA A 77 0.60 -4.45 -5.95
N VAL A 78 1.75 -5.07 -5.65
CA VAL A 78 2.31 -6.17 -6.45
C VAL A 78 1.32 -7.33 -6.52
N ARG A 79 0.76 -7.73 -5.38
CA ARG A 79 -0.22 -8.83 -5.33
C ARG A 79 -1.49 -8.52 -6.11
N ALA A 80 -2.03 -7.29 -6.01
CA ALA A 80 -3.19 -6.87 -6.78
C ALA A 80 -2.91 -6.92 -8.29
N GLN A 81 -1.76 -6.39 -8.73
CA GLN A 81 -1.32 -6.44 -10.13
C GLN A 81 -1.17 -7.88 -10.65
N GLU A 82 -0.60 -8.79 -9.85
CA GLU A 82 -0.50 -10.21 -10.22
C GLU A 82 -1.88 -10.86 -10.41
N ILE A 83 -2.86 -10.48 -9.59
CA ILE A 83 -4.25 -10.94 -9.71
C ILE A 83 -4.87 -10.37 -10.99
N GLY A 84 -4.73 -9.08 -11.24
CA GLY A 84 -5.22 -8.42 -12.44
C GLY A 84 -4.62 -8.97 -13.72
N ALA A 85 -3.31 -9.27 -13.72
CA ALA A 85 -2.59 -9.81 -14.87
C ALA A 85 -3.08 -11.21 -15.31
N ARG A 86 -3.76 -11.94 -14.43
CA ARG A 86 -4.36 -13.26 -14.76
C ARG A 86 -5.76 -13.14 -15.35
N ALA A 87 -6.33 -11.95 -15.40
CA ALA A 87 -7.67 -11.73 -15.94
C ALA A 87 -7.70 -11.81 -17.48
N GLY A 88 -8.86 -12.10 -18.03
CA GLY A 88 -9.03 -12.32 -19.47
C GLY A 88 -9.00 -11.05 -20.33
N SER A 89 -9.04 -9.87 -19.74
CA SER A 89 -8.99 -8.57 -20.43
C SER A 89 -8.50 -7.44 -19.48
N ASP A 90 -8.04 -6.32 -20.06
CA ASP A 90 -7.63 -5.13 -19.28
C ASP A 90 -8.73 -4.64 -18.36
N TRP A 91 -9.99 -4.67 -18.81
CA TRP A 91 -11.13 -4.28 -17.97
C TRP A 91 -11.34 -5.22 -16.78
N GLN A 92 -11.32 -6.51 -17.01
CA GLN A 92 -11.41 -7.49 -15.93
C GLN A 92 -10.21 -7.41 -14.99
N GLY A 93 -9.02 -7.12 -15.52
CA GLY A 93 -7.82 -6.86 -14.75
C GLY A 93 -7.97 -5.69 -13.79
N LEU A 94 -8.45 -4.55 -14.28
CA LEU A 94 -8.70 -3.36 -13.47
C LEU A 94 -9.67 -3.63 -12.32
N LEU A 95 -10.77 -4.35 -12.60
CA LEU A 95 -11.74 -4.74 -11.58
C LEU A 95 -11.14 -5.70 -10.54
N ALA A 96 -10.38 -6.69 -11.01
CA ALA A 96 -9.75 -7.68 -10.14
C ALA A 96 -8.67 -7.06 -9.25
N GLU A 97 -7.88 -6.10 -9.76
CA GLU A 97 -6.90 -5.33 -8.96
C GLU A 97 -7.59 -4.55 -7.84
N GLY A 98 -8.65 -3.81 -8.18
CA GLY A 98 -9.41 -3.03 -7.19
C GLY A 98 -10.08 -3.91 -6.13
N ALA A 99 -10.70 -5.02 -6.54
CA ALA A 99 -11.31 -5.99 -5.63
C ALA A 99 -10.24 -6.62 -4.71
N ALA A 100 -9.11 -7.05 -5.26
CA ALA A 100 -8.02 -7.63 -4.49
C ALA A 100 -7.47 -6.65 -3.44
N TYR A 101 -7.30 -5.38 -3.79
CA TYR A 101 -6.90 -4.34 -2.84
C TYR A 101 -7.90 -4.20 -1.68
N ILE A 102 -9.20 -4.17 -2.00
CA ILE A 102 -10.29 -4.11 -1.00
C ILE A 102 -10.28 -5.34 -0.09
N GLU A 103 -10.13 -6.54 -0.66
CA GLU A 103 -10.10 -7.82 0.08
C GLU A 103 -8.90 -7.92 1.03
N MET A 104 -7.75 -7.32 0.68
CA MET A 104 -6.58 -7.28 1.56
C MET A 104 -6.83 -6.52 2.87
N ALA A 105 -7.87 -5.69 2.94
CA ALA A 105 -8.32 -5.06 4.18
C ALA A 105 -8.81 -6.07 5.24
N LEU A 106 -9.04 -7.33 4.88
CA LEU A 106 -9.33 -8.39 5.86
C LEU A 106 -8.09 -8.94 6.55
N ASN A 107 -6.89 -8.63 6.05
CA ASN A 107 -5.64 -9.04 6.71
C ASN A 107 -5.44 -8.21 7.99
N PRO A 108 -5.29 -8.82 9.18
CA PRO A 108 -5.14 -8.10 10.44
C PRO A 108 -3.92 -7.16 10.48
N GLU A 109 -2.82 -7.54 9.83
CA GLU A 109 -1.63 -6.70 9.73
C GLU A 109 -1.91 -5.44 8.90
N VAL A 110 -2.56 -5.60 7.73
CA VAL A 110 -2.96 -4.49 6.86
C VAL A 110 -3.92 -3.56 7.59
N GLN A 111 -4.94 -4.12 8.24
CA GLN A 111 -5.89 -3.33 9.04
C GLN A 111 -5.16 -2.48 10.07
N ARG A 112 -4.32 -3.11 10.89
CA ARG A 112 -3.67 -2.43 12.00
C ARG A 112 -2.69 -1.37 11.53
N ILE A 113 -1.76 -1.75 10.65
CA ILE A 113 -0.62 -0.89 10.30
C ILE A 113 -0.98 0.11 9.21
N VAL A 114 -1.59 -0.35 8.10
CA VAL A 114 -1.82 0.49 6.92
C VAL A 114 -3.10 1.31 7.04
N LEU A 115 -4.19 0.68 7.51
CA LEU A 115 -5.51 1.28 7.43
C LEU A 115 -5.94 2.00 8.72
N LEU A 116 -5.37 1.69 9.89
CA LEU A 116 -5.69 2.34 11.16
C LEU A 116 -4.54 3.20 11.68
N ASP A 117 -3.39 2.61 12.04
CA ASP A 117 -2.25 3.36 12.60
C ASP A 117 -1.63 4.31 11.55
N GLY A 118 -1.54 3.89 10.29
CA GLY A 118 -0.98 4.68 9.19
C GLY A 118 -1.65 6.05 9.05
N PRO A 119 -2.95 6.14 8.76
CA PRO A 119 -3.65 7.42 8.62
C PRO A 119 -3.61 8.26 9.90
N ALA A 120 -3.73 7.62 11.08
CA ALA A 120 -3.71 8.32 12.37
C ALA A 120 -2.37 9.02 12.65
N VAL A 121 -1.25 8.46 12.18
CA VAL A 121 0.11 8.94 12.46
C VAL A 121 0.72 9.69 11.28
N LEU A 122 0.56 9.17 10.06
CA LEU A 122 1.20 9.70 8.85
C LEU A 122 0.33 10.72 8.11
N GLY A 123 -0.98 10.71 8.34
CA GLY A 123 -1.96 11.55 7.66
C GLY A 123 -2.56 10.86 6.44
N ASP A 124 -3.09 11.66 5.52
CA ASP A 124 -3.86 11.22 4.36
C ASP A 124 -3.13 10.18 3.49
N PRO A 125 -3.64 8.94 3.39
CA PRO A 125 -3.03 7.90 2.57
C PRO A 125 -2.92 8.26 1.09
N SER A 126 -3.82 9.07 0.55
CA SER A 126 -3.78 9.49 -0.86
C SER A 126 -2.52 10.29 -1.22
N GLN A 127 -1.78 10.78 -0.22
CA GLN A 127 -0.53 11.52 -0.38
C GLN A 127 0.72 10.65 -0.21
N TRP A 128 0.57 9.36 0.12
CA TRP A 128 1.72 8.48 0.32
C TRP A 128 2.41 8.14 -1.01
N PRO A 129 3.76 8.00 -1.02
CA PRO A 129 4.51 7.69 -2.24
C PRO A 129 4.05 6.41 -2.95
N SER A 130 3.77 5.34 -2.19
CA SER A 130 3.25 4.06 -2.69
C SER A 130 1.91 4.23 -3.42
N GLN A 131 0.97 4.99 -2.86
CA GLN A 131 -0.32 5.28 -3.48
C GLN A 131 -0.18 6.09 -4.78
N ASN A 132 0.77 7.01 -4.84
CA ASN A 132 1.05 7.74 -6.08
C ASN A 132 1.55 6.81 -7.20
N ASN A 133 2.39 5.82 -6.87
CA ASN A 133 2.84 4.83 -7.84
C ASN A 133 1.67 3.95 -8.35
N CYS A 134 0.82 3.47 -7.45
CA CYS A 134 -0.39 2.72 -7.81
C CYS A 134 -1.30 3.54 -8.73
N LEU A 135 -1.49 4.82 -8.42
CA LEU A 135 -2.29 5.73 -9.25
C LEU A 135 -1.77 5.82 -10.70
N GLN A 136 -0.45 5.90 -10.91
CA GLN A 136 0.12 5.95 -12.25
C GLN A 136 -0.15 4.67 -13.05
N VAL A 137 -0.08 3.51 -12.40
CA VAL A 137 -0.42 2.22 -13.04
C VAL A 137 -1.89 2.18 -13.42
N THR A 138 -2.79 2.54 -12.50
CA THR A 138 -4.24 2.61 -12.76
C THR A 138 -4.55 3.58 -13.91
N LYS A 139 -3.94 4.78 -13.91
CA LYS A 139 -4.08 5.77 -14.98
C LYS A 139 -3.71 5.20 -16.34
N SER A 140 -2.55 4.54 -16.43
CA SER A 140 -2.10 3.93 -17.69
C SER A 140 -3.05 2.84 -18.20
N THR A 141 -3.67 2.08 -17.30
CA THR A 141 -4.69 1.09 -17.66
C THR A 141 -5.97 1.76 -18.14
N VAL A 142 -6.42 2.83 -17.47
CA VAL A 142 -7.60 3.62 -17.89
C VAL A 142 -7.36 4.25 -19.27
N GLU A 143 -6.18 4.82 -19.53
CA GLU A 143 -5.81 5.37 -20.85
C GLU A 143 -5.94 4.33 -21.97
N ARG A 144 -5.43 3.10 -21.74
CA ARG A 144 -5.58 2.00 -22.71
C ARG A 144 -7.05 1.62 -22.92
N LEU A 145 -7.84 1.52 -21.88
CA LEU A 145 -9.26 1.17 -21.97
C LEU A 145 -10.09 2.25 -22.70
N ILE A 146 -9.75 3.52 -22.53
CA ILE A 146 -10.36 4.64 -23.29
C ILE A 146 -9.97 4.52 -24.76
N ALA A 147 -8.69 4.32 -25.06
CA ALA A 147 -8.19 4.16 -26.43
C ALA A 147 -8.82 2.95 -27.17
N GLN A 148 -9.16 1.88 -26.44
CA GLN A 148 -9.87 0.71 -26.95
C GLN A 148 -11.39 0.94 -27.10
N GLY A 149 -11.93 2.09 -26.69
CA GLY A 149 -13.37 2.34 -26.71
C GLY A 149 -14.17 1.52 -25.68
N ILE A 150 -13.52 0.94 -24.70
CA ILE A 150 -14.16 0.17 -23.61
C ILE A 150 -14.72 1.12 -22.57
N LEU A 151 -13.99 2.17 -22.23
CA LEU A 151 -14.45 3.23 -21.35
C LEU A 151 -14.92 4.45 -22.16
N LYS A 152 -15.83 5.21 -21.56
CA LYS A 152 -16.24 6.53 -22.08
C LYS A 152 -15.02 7.44 -22.24
N PRO A 153 -15.08 8.43 -23.16
CA PRO A 153 -14.02 9.44 -23.30
C PRO A 153 -14.03 10.36 -22.07
N LEU A 154 -13.20 10.04 -21.09
CA LEU A 154 -13.06 10.72 -19.82
C LEU A 154 -11.60 11.17 -19.63
N ASP A 155 -11.37 12.13 -18.72
CA ASP A 155 -10.03 12.41 -18.24
C ASP A 155 -9.51 11.18 -17.45
N ALA A 156 -8.42 10.59 -17.94
CA ALA A 156 -7.90 9.33 -17.41
C ALA A 156 -7.35 9.48 -15.99
N GLU A 157 -6.77 10.64 -15.64
CA GLU A 157 -6.28 10.91 -14.30
C GLU A 157 -7.44 11.06 -13.31
N ALA A 158 -8.48 11.80 -13.69
CA ALA A 158 -9.68 11.94 -12.86
C ALA A 158 -10.34 10.57 -12.60
N ALA A 159 -10.52 9.75 -13.66
CA ALA A 159 -11.10 8.42 -13.53
C ALA A 159 -10.23 7.51 -12.65
N ALA A 160 -8.90 7.50 -12.82
CA ALA A 160 -7.99 6.71 -12.01
C ALA A 160 -8.01 7.14 -10.53
N ARG A 161 -8.02 8.45 -10.25
CA ARG A 161 -8.12 8.98 -8.87
C ARG A 161 -9.41 8.56 -8.19
N LEU A 162 -10.54 8.61 -8.89
CA LEU A 162 -11.83 8.22 -8.34
C LEU A 162 -11.91 6.70 -8.08
N LEU A 163 -11.41 5.88 -9.00
CA LEU A 163 -11.35 4.42 -8.81
C LEU A 163 -10.43 4.04 -7.64
N SER A 164 -9.22 4.58 -7.60
CA SER A 164 -8.27 4.33 -6.51
C SER A 164 -8.81 4.84 -5.18
N GLY A 165 -9.43 6.02 -5.18
CA GLY A 165 -10.07 6.58 -3.98
C GLY A 165 -11.24 5.74 -3.48
N ALA A 166 -12.05 5.19 -4.38
CA ALA A 166 -13.15 4.30 -4.02
C ALA A 166 -12.63 2.99 -3.37
N ALA A 167 -11.59 2.38 -3.95
CA ALA A 167 -10.97 1.18 -3.39
C ALA A 167 -10.35 1.45 -2.01
N LEU A 168 -9.60 2.56 -1.86
CA LEU A 168 -9.02 2.96 -0.58
C LEU A 168 -10.09 3.24 0.47
N ASN A 169 -11.15 3.97 0.12
CA ASN A 169 -12.25 4.26 1.06
C ASN A 169 -12.97 2.98 1.49
N ALA A 170 -13.19 2.04 0.56
CA ALA A 170 -13.75 0.73 0.88
C ALA A 170 -12.86 -0.05 1.87
N ALA A 171 -11.54 -0.07 1.66
CA ALA A 171 -10.58 -0.72 2.56
C ALA A 171 -10.59 -0.08 3.96
N LEU A 172 -10.60 1.26 4.06
CA LEU A 172 -10.70 1.99 5.33
C LEU A 172 -12.02 1.70 6.05
N TRP A 173 -13.15 1.64 5.33
CA TRP A 173 -14.44 1.28 5.91
C TRP A 173 -14.45 -0.15 6.46
N ILE A 174 -13.90 -1.13 5.72
CA ILE A 174 -13.78 -2.51 6.19
C ILE A 174 -12.93 -2.56 7.47
N ALA A 175 -11.78 -1.89 7.48
CA ALA A 175 -10.88 -1.89 8.65
C ALA A 175 -11.50 -1.25 9.90
N ALA A 176 -12.38 -0.27 9.73
CA ALA A 176 -13.07 0.43 10.82
C ALA A 176 -14.38 -0.27 11.26
N SER A 177 -14.82 -1.31 10.55
CA SER A 177 -16.07 -2.01 10.83
C SER A 177 -15.94 -2.99 12.01
N GLU A 178 -17.04 -3.19 12.75
CA GLU A 178 -17.14 -4.24 13.77
C GLU A 178 -17.16 -5.65 13.15
N ASP A 179 -17.68 -5.79 11.92
CA ASP A 179 -17.72 -7.04 11.17
C ASP A 179 -17.14 -6.86 9.75
N PRO A 180 -15.81 -6.85 9.61
CA PRO A 180 -15.13 -6.69 8.33
C PRO A 180 -15.51 -7.75 7.29
N GLN A 181 -15.78 -8.97 7.72
CA GLN A 181 -16.12 -10.11 6.85
C GLN A 181 -17.47 -9.91 6.14
N SER A 182 -18.46 -9.33 6.83
CA SER A 182 -19.77 -9.06 6.22
C SER A 182 -19.78 -7.80 5.35
N VAL A 183 -18.86 -6.86 5.61
CA VAL A 183 -18.76 -5.58 4.86
C VAL A 183 -18.02 -5.77 3.55
N MET A 184 -16.97 -6.58 3.53
CA MET A 184 -16.09 -6.73 2.38
C MET A 184 -16.83 -7.07 1.07
N PRO A 185 -17.71 -8.10 0.99
CA PRO A 185 -18.39 -8.42 -0.27
C PRO A 185 -19.29 -7.29 -0.76
N LYS A 186 -19.92 -6.54 0.14
CA LYS A 186 -20.75 -5.36 -0.21
C LYS A 186 -19.89 -4.22 -0.79
N ALA A 187 -18.71 -4.02 -0.23
CA ALA A 187 -17.77 -3.00 -0.70
C ALA A 187 -17.23 -3.34 -2.11
N VAL A 188 -16.90 -4.61 -2.36
CA VAL A 188 -16.46 -5.08 -3.69
C VAL A 188 -17.57 -4.97 -4.72
N GLU A 189 -18.80 -5.36 -4.38
CA GLU A 189 -19.96 -5.23 -5.27
C GLU A 189 -20.21 -3.75 -5.64
N ALA A 190 -20.20 -2.86 -4.65
CA ALA A 190 -20.39 -1.42 -4.88
C ALA A 190 -19.24 -0.84 -5.74
N PHE A 191 -17.98 -1.24 -5.50
CA PHE A 191 -16.84 -0.84 -6.31
C PHE A 191 -17.02 -1.26 -7.78
N HIS A 192 -17.41 -2.50 -8.04
CA HIS A 192 -17.69 -2.99 -9.39
C HIS A 192 -18.82 -2.22 -10.07
N ALA A 193 -19.89 -1.92 -9.36
CA ALA A 193 -21.01 -1.12 -9.89
C ALA A 193 -20.59 0.32 -10.25
N LEU A 194 -19.79 0.96 -9.40
CA LEU A 194 -19.22 2.29 -9.67
C LEU A 194 -18.31 2.26 -10.90
N ALA A 195 -17.42 1.30 -10.99
CA ALA A 195 -16.50 1.14 -12.12
C ALA A 195 -17.28 0.88 -13.41
N ALA A 196 -18.32 0.05 -13.39
CA ALA A 196 -19.16 -0.25 -14.55
C ALA A 196 -19.86 1.00 -15.13
N GLY A 197 -20.12 2.02 -14.31
CA GLY A 197 -20.64 3.31 -14.77
C GLY A 197 -19.71 4.06 -15.74
N LEU A 198 -18.43 3.69 -15.80
CA LEU A 198 -17.45 4.25 -16.73
C LEU A 198 -17.45 3.56 -18.11
N LEU A 199 -18.12 2.42 -18.27
CA LEU A 199 -18.19 1.70 -19.55
C LEU A 199 -18.88 2.54 -20.62
N ALA A 200 -18.33 2.48 -21.85
CA ALA A 200 -18.98 3.06 -23.01
C ALA A 200 -20.33 2.36 -23.28
N GLU A 201 -21.33 3.12 -23.73
CA GLU A 201 -22.60 2.53 -24.17
C GLU A 201 -22.32 1.65 -25.40
N ARG A 202 -22.85 0.43 -25.38
CA ARG A 202 -22.80 -0.43 -26.57
C ARG A 202 -23.77 0.17 -27.61
N SER A 203 -23.22 0.66 -28.71
CA SER A 203 -23.98 1.05 -29.87
C SER A 203 -24.67 -0.16 -30.51
#